data_ba5fbb10ce4d9b197ce143853699c059
#
_entry.id   ba5fbb10ce4d9b197ce143853699c059
#
_cell.length_a   1.000
_cell.length_b   1.000
_cell.length_c   1.000
_cell.angle_alpha   90.00
_cell.angle_beta   90.00
_cell.angle_gamma   90.00
#
_symmetry.space_group_name_H-M   'P 1'
#
loop_
_entity.id
_entity.type
_entity.pdbx_description
1 polymer ?
#
loop_
_entity_poly.entity_id
_entity_poly.type
_entity_poly.pdbx_seq_one_letter_code
_entity_poly.pdbx_strand_id
1 'polypeptide(L)'
;METTQTTQKIQTNRTITVGTTDSVSWTQSTLLGLQHLLAMDVYVVPFIVAMMVGFSSGQSAILIQSTFIAAGVATIIQSGFLMKMPVAQGASFIPIGAIAGITLANGGGMEGWGAAMGASFVGAVLVTILGFTGLFHKFIDSFVPSIVGGTIIFCVGLSLMPAAVNDNVYKSAVGTISQNIFLAVLTGTIMIISSILGSRLSKGGRLFRVASVIIALITGSIVASFMGILDLSSVAQAKWFSMPQLLFKDFTFTFNFSAIVTMLIIYVVLLAETTGTWLAVSNVTKTPLNKDYINRGVIGEGLGCIVASLLGTTPVTGYSSNAGIIAITGIASRRVFIAAGGLFIVFGLSGKLSALISTIPSAVIGGVFALVCGVIAMSGFQIIKQTQIGQKEMYVISIPILLIIALLYLPKDYLMSLPTMIHYLFSSPIAIASIAAIALNKLLPAD
;
A
#
# COMPACT_ATOMS: atom_id res chain seq x y z
N MET A 1 29.00 15.30 -41.38
CA MET A 1 28.84 15.93 -40.05
C MET A 1 28.06 14.95 -39.18
N GLU A 2 28.81 14.11 -38.51
CA GLU A 2 28.31 13.15 -37.50
C GLU A 2 28.07 13.92 -36.22
N THR A 3 26.87 13.99 -35.75
CA THR A 3 26.53 14.46 -34.40
C THR A 3 26.01 13.27 -33.58
N THR A 4 26.96 12.69 -32.89
CA THR A 4 26.93 12.11 -31.54
C THR A 4 25.54 11.84 -30.94
N GLN A 5 25.07 10.63 -31.12
CA GLN A 5 24.08 10.01 -30.24
C GLN A 5 24.80 9.50 -28.97
N THR A 6 24.86 10.34 -27.95
CA THR A 6 25.22 9.91 -26.60
C THR A 6 23.93 9.76 -25.80
N THR A 7 23.23 8.67 -26.04
CA THR A 7 22.02 8.33 -25.32
C THR A 7 22.38 7.44 -24.14
N GLN A 8 22.14 7.95 -22.96
CA GLN A 8 22.09 7.32 -21.66
C GLN A 8 21.77 5.82 -21.67
N LYS A 9 22.79 4.99 -21.60
CA LYS A 9 22.70 3.61 -21.11
C LYS A 9 23.03 3.58 -19.63
N ILE A 10 22.09 3.98 -18.77
CA ILE A 10 22.07 3.58 -17.37
C ILE A 10 20.86 2.71 -17.18
N GLN A 11 20.87 1.54 -17.81
CA GLN A 11 20.19 0.36 -17.34
C GLN A 11 21.26 -0.65 -17.00
N THR A 12 21.56 -0.78 -15.71
CA THR A 12 22.27 -1.96 -15.21
C THR A 12 21.35 -3.16 -15.41
N ASN A 13 21.37 -3.73 -16.62
CA ASN A 13 20.79 -5.03 -16.92
C ASN A 13 21.61 -6.09 -16.15
N ARG A 14 21.42 -6.18 -14.81
CA ARG A 14 21.87 -7.37 -14.12
C ARG A 14 20.96 -8.49 -14.54
N THR A 15 21.53 -9.48 -15.18
CA THR A 15 20.86 -10.73 -15.53
C THR A 15 20.31 -11.36 -14.26
N ILE A 16 19.07 -11.87 -14.30
CA ILE A 16 18.53 -12.70 -13.21
C ILE A 16 19.45 -13.89 -13.04
N THR A 17 20.08 -13.99 -11.87
CA THR A 17 21.03 -15.06 -11.54
C THR A 17 20.34 -16.25 -10.88
N VAL A 18 19.19 -16.01 -10.22
CA VAL A 18 18.35 -17.03 -9.59
C VAL A 18 16.92 -16.82 -10.07
N GLY A 19 16.40 -17.77 -10.81
CA GLY A 19 15.05 -17.72 -11.41
C GLY A 19 13.93 -17.94 -10.35
N THR A 20 12.69 -17.80 -10.83
CA THR A 20 11.50 -17.89 -9.94
C THR A 20 11.32 -19.28 -9.32
N THR A 21 11.75 -20.34 -9.98
CA THR A 21 11.65 -21.73 -9.52
C THR A 21 12.90 -22.23 -8.82
N ASP A 22 14.02 -21.50 -8.93
CA ASP A 22 15.28 -21.94 -8.36
C ASP A 22 15.25 -21.91 -6.83
N SER A 23 15.92 -22.90 -6.24
CA SER A 23 15.97 -23.01 -4.80
C SER A 23 17.20 -22.30 -4.23
N VAL A 24 16.95 -21.43 -3.27
CA VAL A 24 17.97 -20.80 -2.42
C VAL A 24 17.93 -21.47 -1.04
N SER A 25 19.06 -21.55 -0.35
CA SER A 25 19.08 -22.10 1.03
C SER A 25 18.14 -21.30 1.95
N TRP A 26 17.55 -21.95 2.95
CA TRP A 26 16.62 -21.28 3.87
C TRP A 26 17.27 -20.09 4.61
N THR A 27 18.52 -20.22 5.05
CA THR A 27 19.26 -19.12 5.69
C THR A 27 19.39 -17.91 4.77
N GLN A 28 19.78 -18.13 3.52
CA GLN A 28 19.89 -17.06 2.53
C GLN A 28 18.50 -16.49 2.17
N SER A 29 17.48 -17.36 2.06
CA SER A 29 16.10 -16.94 1.80
C SER A 29 15.56 -16.05 2.92
N THR A 30 15.86 -16.36 4.19
CA THR A 30 15.44 -15.56 5.34
C THR A 30 16.13 -14.20 5.36
N LEU A 31 17.44 -14.13 5.09
CA LEU A 31 18.16 -12.86 5.01
C LEU A 31 17.65 -11.97 3.88
N LEU A 32 17.41 -12.55 2.69
CA LEU A 32 16.84 -11.82 1.57
C LEU A 32 15.37 -11.47 1.81
N GLY A 33 14.61 -12.38 2.44
CA GLY A 33 13.23 -12.11 2.86
C GLY A 33 13.13 -10.95 3.83
N LEU A 34 14.04 -10.84 4.78
CA LEU A 34 14.14 -9.69 5.68
C LEU A 34 14.41 -8.39 4.90
N GLN A 35 15.24 -8.43 3.87
CA GLN A 35 15.47 -7.27 3.01
C GLN A 35 14.19 -6.82 2.30
N HIS A 36 13.37 -7.75 1.80
CA HIS A 36 12.08 -7.45 1.20
C HIS A 36 11.11 -6.86 2.23
N LEU A 37 11.02 -7.45 3.42
CA LEU A 37 10.21 -6.96 4.53
C LEU A 37 10.57 -5.52 4.92
N LEU A 38 11.86 -5.22 5.07
CA LEU A 38 12.35 -3.89 5.43
C LEU A 38 12.10 -2.83 4.34
N ALA A 39 11.95 -3.25 3.08
CA ALA A 39 11.65 -2.37 1.95
C ALA A 39 10.16 -2.12 1.73
N MET A 40 9.30 -2.80 2.50
CA MET A 40 7.85 -2.68 2.42
C MET A 40 7.32 -1.90 3.62
N ASP A 41 6.62 -0.82 3.35
CA ASP A 41 6.06 0.06 4.39
C ASP A 41 4.73 -0.48 4.94
N VAL A 42 4.67 -1.80 5.24
CA VAL A 42 3.44 -2.52 5.62
C VAL A 42 2.75 -1.92 6.85
N TYR A 43 3.53 -1.33 7.76
CA TYR A 43 3.02 -0.71 8.99
C TYR A 43 2.42 0.69 8.77
N VAL A 44 2.71 1.36 7.66
CA VAL A 44 2.28 2.74 7.41
C VAL A 44 0.76 2.80 7.23
N VAL A 45 0.18 1.92 6.43
CA VAL A 45 -1.27 1.90 6.16
C VAL A 45 -2.10 1.69 7.43
N PRO A 46 -1.89 0.64 8.26
CA PRO A 46 -2.66 0.45 9.47
C PRO A 46 -2.48 1.58 10.47
N PHE A 47 -1.28 2.17 10.56
CA PHE A 47 -1.04 3.34 11.40
C PHE A 47 -1.91 4.53 10.97
N ILE A 48 -1.95 4.86 9.67
CA ILE A 48 -2.74 5.96 9.13
C ILE A 48 -4.23 5.73 9.37
N VAL A 49 -4.72 4.52 9.06
CA VAL A 49 -6.13 4.18 9.26
C VAL A 49 -6.50 4.30 10.74
N ALA A 50 -5.67 3.76 11.65
CA ALA A 50 -5.89 3.86 13.08
C ALA A 50 -6.02 5.31 13.55
N MET A 51 -5.17 6.22 13.05
CA MET A 51 -5.26 7.65 13.33
C MET A 51 -6.55 8.27 12.79
N MET A 52 -6.91 7.97 11.54
CA MET A 52 -8.10 8.55 10.89
C MET A 52 -9.39 8.14 11.59
N VAL A 53 -9.47 6.91 12.12
CA VAL A 53 -10.64 6.41 12.84
C VAL A 53 -10.61 6.66 14.34
N GLY A 54 -9.54 7.26 14.85
CA GLY A 54 -9.39 7.62 16.26
C GLY A 54 -9.11 6.44 17.19
N PHE A 55 -8.41 5.42 16.71
CA PHE A 55 -8.01 4.29 17.55
C PHE A 55 -6.97 4.68 18.60
N SER A 56 -7.09 4.10 19.79
CA SER A 56 -6.07 4.22 20.84
C SER A 56 -4.75 3.58 20.42
N SER A 57 -3.66 3.91 21.11
CA SER A 57 -2.32 3.31 20.83
C SER A 57 -2.35 1.78 20.92
N GLY A 58 -3.13 1.21 21.87
CA GLY A 58 -3.31 -0.24 21.98
C GLY A 58 -4.03 -0.84 20.77
N GLN A 59 -5.12 -0.24 20.31
CA GLN A 59 -5.85 -0.67 19.12
C GLN A 59 -4.99 -0.52 17.86
N SER A 60 -4.21 0.57 17.76
CA SER A 60 -3.26 0.78 16.66
C SER A 60 -2.20 -0.31 16.62
N ALA A 61 -1.63 -0.68 17.77
CA ALA A 61 -0.65 -1.77 17.85
C ALA A 61 -1.24 -3.11 17.40
N ILE A 62 -2.47 -3.43 17.82
CA ILE A 62 -3.18 -4.66 17.42
C ILE A 62 -3.48 -4.64 15.92
N LEU A 63 -3.90 -3.50 15.36
CA LEU A 63 -4.14 -3.35 13.92
C LEU A 63 -2.85 -3.58 13.10
N ILE A 64 -1.72 -3.04 13.58
CA ILE A 64 -0.41 -3.28 12.96
C ILE A 64 -0.04 -4.77 13.01
N GLN A 65 -0.27 -5.46 14.14
CA GLN A 65 -0.04 -6.90 14.28
C GLN A 65 -0.87 -7.69 13.26
N SER A 66 -2.17 -7.43 13.20
CA SER A 66 -3.10 -8.07 12.27
C SER A 66 -2.63 -7.86 10.82
N THR A 67 -2.16 -6.66 10.49
CA THR A 67 -1.66 -6.33 9.16
C THR A 67 -0.41 -7.11 8.80
N PHE A 68 0.58 -7.20 9.70
CA PHE A 68 1.78 -8.01 9.46
C PHE A 68 1.43 -9.48 9.24
N ILE A 69 0.54 -10.06 10.05
CA ILE A 69 0.14 -11.45 9.90
C ILE A 69 -0.62 -11.67 8.59
N ALA A 70 -1.58 -10.79 8.26
CA ALA A 70 -2.32 -10.86 7.00
C ALA A 70 -1.39 -10.76 5.79
N ALA A 71 -0.45 -9.81 5.79
CA ALA A 71 0.56 -9.65 4.76
C ALA A 71 1.43 -10.91 4.60
N GLY A 72 1.83 -11.51 5.72
CA GLY A 72 2.62 -12.73 5.74
C GLY A 72 1.87 -13.92 5.14
N VAL A 73 0.65 -14.17 5.60
CA VAL A 73 -0.20 -15.25 5.10
C VAL A 73 -0.52 -15.05 3.62
N ALA A 74 -0.91 -13.83 3.21
CA ALA A 74 -1.20 -13.50 1.82
C ALA A 74 0.04 -13.67 0.92
N THR A 75 1.22 -13.27 1.38
CA THR A 75 2.49 -13.48 0.64
C THR A 75 2.77 -14.97 0.43
N ILE A 76 2.59 -15.79 1.46
CA ILE A 76 2.78 -17.25 1.36
C ILE A 76 1.76 -17.85 0.39
N ILE A 77 0.48 -17.46 0.49
CA ILE A 77 -0.57 -17.91 -0.43
C ILE A 77 -0.21 -17.54 -1.87
N GLN A 78 0.13 -16.29 -2.12
CA GLN A 78 0.37 -15.77 -3.45
C GLN A 78 1.64 -16.35 -4.09
N SER A 79 2.78 -16.25 -3.41
CA SER A 79 4.06 -16.69 -3.95
C SER A 79 4.29 -18.19 -3.84
N GLY A 80 3.75 -18.83 -2.80
CA GLY A 80 3.96 -20.25 -2.54
C GLY A 80 3.00 -21.15 -3.31
N PHE A 81 1.72 -20.85 -3.27
CA PHE A 81 0.68 -21.78 -3.68
C PHE A 81 -0.06 -21.40 -4.97
N LEU A 82 -0.51 -20.15 -5.11
CA LEU A 82 -1.42 -19.74 -6.18
C LEU A 82 -0.69 -19.15 -7.39
N MET A 83 -0.29 -17.90 -7.34
CA MET A 83 0.37 -17.26 -8.48
C MET A 83 1.75 -17.85 -8.76
N LYS A 84 2.48 -18.26 -7.73
CA LYS A 84 3.81 -18.85 -7.84
C LYS A 84 4.84 -17.92 -8.52
N MET A 85 4.65 -16.62 -8.36
CA MET A 85 5.60 -15.57 -8.73
C MET A 85 6.17 -14.89 -7.46
N PRO A 86 7.36 -14.27 -7.55
CA PRO A 86 7.99 -13.60 -6.40
C PRO A 86 7.32 -12.26 -6.11
N VAL A 87 6.12 -12.31 -5.53
CA VAL A 87 5.29 -11.16 -5.16
C VAL A 87 5.00 -11.19 -3.67
N ALA A 88 5.47 -10.19 -2.91
CA ALA A 88 5.07 -10.02 -1.53
C ALA A 88 3.82 -9.15 -1.45
N GLN A 89 2.94 -9.49 -0.51
CA GLN A 89 1.69 -8.81 -0.22
C GLN A 89 1.83 -7.93 1.01
N GLY A 90 1.16 -6.78 1.00
CA GLY A 90 1.09 -5.88 2.15
C GLY A 90 -0.18 -5.04 2.10
N ALA A 91 -0.43 -4.26 3.14
CA ALA A 91 -1.63 -3.42 3.21
C ALA A 91 -1.68 -2.41 2.06
N SER A 92 -2.81 -2.34 1.35
CA SER A 92 -3.01 -1.39 0.26
C SER A 92 -3.31 0.02 0.79
N PHE A 93 -2.77 1.03 0.10
CA PHE A 93 -3.08 2.44 0.36
C PHE A 93 -4.44 2.86 -0.20
N ILE A 94 -4.97 2.14 -1.18
CA ILE A 94 -6.21 2.49 -1.91
C ILE A 94 -7.44 2.53 -0.98
N PRO A 95 -7.68 1.55 -0.10
CA PRO A 95 -8.91 1.52 0.70
C PRO A 95 -8.90 2.46 1.91
N ILE A 96 -7.81 3.15 2.22
CA ILE A 96 -7.66 3.97 3.45
C ILE A 96 -8.86 4.91 3.64
N GLY A 97 -9.16 5.75 2.64
CA GLY A 97 -10.23 6.73 2.74
C GLY A 97 -11.62 6.10 2.87
N ALA A 98 -11.88 5.02 2.10
CA ALA A 98 -13.16 4.31 2.16
C ALA A 98 -13.35 3.61 3.51
N ILE A 99 -12.35 2.92 4.03
CA ILE A 99 -12.40 2.26 5.34
C ILE A 99 -12.63 3.29 6.44
N ALA A 100 -11.87 4.39 6.44
CA ALA A 100 -12.06 5.45 7.44
C ALA A 100 -13.46 6.07 7.33
N GLY A 101 -13.92 6.41 6.11
CA GLY A 101 -15.25 6.97 5.89
C GLY A 101 -16.38 6.04 6.33
N ILE A 102 -16.31 4.75 5.97
CA ILE A 102 -17.28 3.74 6.40
C ILE A 102 -17.29 3.61 7.93
N THR A 103 -16.11 3.50 8.55
CA THR A 103 -15.98 3.36 10.00
C THR A 103 -16.60 4.55 10.72
N LEU A 104 -16.23 5.77 10.36
CA LEU A 104 -16.73 6.98 11.02
C LEU A 104 -18.23 7.17 10.82
N ALA A 105 -18.76 6.90 9.64
CA ALA A 105 -20.18 7.04 9.35
C ALA A 105 -21.07 5.95 9.98
N ASN A 106 -20.50 4.84 10.43
CA ASN A 106 -21.20 3.78 11.18
C ASN A 106 -20.94 3.84 12.71
N GLY A 107 -20.78 5.04 13.27
CA GLY A 107 -20.62 5.24 14.71
C GLY A 107 -19.18 5.28 15.21
N GLY A 108 -18.18 5.09 14.33
CA GLY A 108 -16.77 5.06 14.72
C GLY A 108 -16.39 3.84 15.56
N GLY A 109 -15.18 3.85 16.13
CA GLY A 109 -14.71 2.78 17.01
C GLY A 109 -14.80 1.37 16.40
N MET A 110 -14.96 0.36 17.27
CA MET A 110 -15.00 -1.05 16.83
C MET A 110 -16.32 -1.44 16.15
N GLU A 111 -17.42 -0.75 16.43
CA GLU A 111 -18.71 -0.98 15.77
C GLU A 111 -18.64 -0.55 14.29
N GLY A 112 -18.25 0.69 14.05
CA GLY A 112 -18.04 1.17 12.67
C GLY A 112 -16.93 0.40 11.95
N TRP A 113 -15.91 -0.08 12.67
CA TRP A 113 -14.88 -0.96 12.13
C TRP A 113 -15.44 -2.26 11.59
N GLY A 114 -16.42 -2.85 12.31
CA GLY A 114 -17.14 -4.04 11.87
C GLY A 114 -17.84 -3.87 10.52
N ALA A 115 -18.40 -2.69 10.23
CA ALA A 115 -19.01 -2.38 8.94
C ALA A 115 -17.97 -2.30 7.80
N ALA A 116 -16.83 -1.67 8.05
CA ALA A 116 -15.75 -1.61 7.07
C ALA A 116 -15.16 -3.00 6.78
N MET A 117 -14.94 -3.81 7.81
CA MET A 117 -14.42 -5.17 7.66
C MET A 117 -15.42 -6.12 7.01
N GLY A 118 -16.71 -6.02 7.35
CA GLY A 118 -17.78 -6.79 6.71
C GLY A 118 -17.90 -6.48 5.21
N ALA A 119 -17.85 -5.20 4.84
CA ALA A 119 -17.83 -4.79 3.44
C ALA A 119 -16.57 -5.26 2.71
N SER A 120 -15.39 -5.17 3.37
CA SER A 120 -14.13 -5.68 2.82
C SER A 120 -14.18 -7.19 2.60
N PHE A 121 -14.75 -7.96 3.54
CA PHE A 121 -14.91 -9.40 3.42
C PHE A 121 -15.75 -9.78 2.21
N VAL A 122 -16.91 -9.14 2.03
CA VAL A 122 -17.77 -9.40 0.87
C VAL A 122 -17.05 -9.10 -0.44
N GLY A 123 -16.35 -7.97 -0.51
CA GLY A 123 -15.54 -7.60 -1.67
C GLY A 123 -14.44 -8.63 -1.96
N ALA A 124 -13.73 -9.10 -0.94
CA ALA A 124 -12.68 -10.10 -1.07
C ALA A 124 -13.22 -11.46 -1.56
N VAL A 125 -14.39 -11.88 -1.07
CA VAL A 125 -15.06 -13.12 -1.54
C VAL A 125 -15.41 -12.98 -3.02
N LEU A 126 -15.98 -11.84 -3.44
CA LEU A 126 -16.34 -11.62 -4.84
C LEU A 126 -15.11 -11.57 -5.75
N VAL A 127 -13.99 -10.95 -5.31
CA VAL A 127 -12.71 -11.00 -6.02
C VAL A 127 -12.22 -12.43 -6.17
N THR A 128 -12.30 -13.23 -5.12
CA THR A 128 -11.91 -14.66 -5.17
C THR A 128 -12.76 -15.43 -6.19
N ILE A 129 -14.07 -15.24 -6.18
CA ILE A 129 -15.00 -15.85 -7.14
C ILE A 129 -14.66 -15.39 -8.56
N LEU A 130 -14.41 -14.10 -8.78
CA LEU A 130 -14.01 -13.55 -10.06
C LEU A 130 -12.76 -14.23 -10.61
N GLY A 131 -11.76 -14.49 -9.75
CA GLY A 131 -10.56 -15.24 -10.11
C GLY A 131 -10.86 -16.66 -10.60
N PHE A 132 -11.79 -17.36 -9.95
CA PHE A 132 -12.23 -18.72 -10.36
C PHE A 132 -12.99 -18.73 -11.70
N THR A 133 -13.72 -17.68 -12.03
CA THR A 133 -14.44 -17.59 -13.32
C THR A 133 -13.51 -17.42 -14.51
N GLY A 134 -12.27 -17.00 -14.30
CA GLY A 134 -11.31 -16.72 -15.38
C GLY A 134 -11.66 -15.49 -16.24
N LEU A 135 -12.65 -14.70 -15.84
CA LEU A 135 -13.12 -13.52 -16.57
C LEU A 135 -12.29 -12.26 -16.27
N PHE A 136 -11.48 -12.30 -15.22
CA PHE A 136 -10.77 -11.13 -14.74
C PHE A 136 -9.88 -10.47 -15.80
N HIS A 137 -9.13 -11.27 -16.59
CA HIS A 137 -8.26 -10.70 -17.62
C HIS A 137 -9.05 -9.88 -18.67
N LYS A 138 -10.24 -10.37 -19.08
CA LYS A 138 -11.11 -9.63 -19.99
C LYS A 138 -11.62 -8.33 -19.37
N PHE A 139 -11.90 -8.35 -18.07
CA PHE A 139 -12.33 -7.19 -17.33
C PHE A 139 -11.22 -6.12 -17.30
N ILE A 140 -10.01 -6.49 -16.90
CA ILE A 140 -8.87 -5.56 -16.85
C ILE A 140 -8.53 -5.01 -18.23
N ASP A 141 -8.40 -5.86 -19.24
CA ASP A 141 -8.09 -5.43 -20.61
C ASP A 141 -9.14 -4.46 -21.16
N SER A 142 -10.41 -4.62 -20.74
CA SER A 142 -11.51 -3.79 -21.22
C SER A 142 -11.68 -2.48 -20.44
N PHE A 143 -11.47 -2.48 -19.11
CA PHE A 143 -11.82 -1.35 -18.25
C PHE A 143 -10.61 -0.59 -17.68
N VAL A 144 -9.45 -1.23 -17.60
CA VAL A 144 -8.26 -0.67 -16.95
C VAL A 144 -7.03 -0.76 -17.89
N PRO A 145 -7.09 -0.20 -19.11
CA PRO A 145 -5.89 -0.09 -19.94
C PRO A 145 -4.81 0.73 -19.21
N SER A 146 -3.57 0.68 -19.70
CA SER A 146 -2.41 1.27 -19.04
C SER A 146 -2.59 2.75 -18.65
N ILE A 147 -3.25 3.54 -19.51
CA ILE A 147 -3.51 4.95 -19.23
C ILE A 147 -4.42 5.13 -18.01
N VAL A 148 -5.49 4.34 -17.90
CA VAL A 148 -6.41 4.36 -16.76
C VAL A 148 -5.69 3.89 -15.50
N GLY A 149 -4.98 2.76 -15.57
CA GLY A 149 -4.21 2.25 -14.43
C GLY A 149 -3.15 3.23 -13.93
N GLY A 150 -2.40 3.84 -14.86
CA GLY A 150 -1.41 4.87 -14.53
C GLY A 150 -2.04 6.10 -13.87
N THR A 151 -3.18 6.58 -14.42
CA THR A 151 -3.92 7.70 -13.84
C THR A 151 -4.43 7.38 -12.43
N ILE A 152 -4.98 6.19 -12.21
CA ILE A 152 -5.44 5.75 -10.90
C ILE A 152 -4.30 5.76 -9.90
N ILE A 153 -3.14 5.15 -10.21
CA ILE A 153 -1.98 5.10 -9.32
C ILE A 153 -1.46 6.52 -9.04
N PHE A 154 -1.41 7.40 -10.03
CA PHE A 154 -1.05 8.80 -9.83
C PHE A 154 -2.01 9.49 -8.85
N CYS A 155 -3.30 9.27 -9.04
CA CYS A 155 -4.36 9.79 -8.19
C CYS A 155 -4.30 9.25 -6.74
N VAL A 156 -3.88 7.99 -6.52
CA VAL A 156 -3.64 7.44 -5.17
C VAL A 156 -2.63 8.28 -4.41
N GLY A 157 -1.47 8.55 -5.01
CA GLY A 157 -0.44 9.37 -4.35
C GLY A 157 -0.94 10.77 -3.98
N LEU A 158 -1.70 11.42 -4.86
CA LEU A 158 -2.27 12.74 -4.59
C LEU A 158 -3.35 12.71 -3.49
N SER A 159 -4.23 11.72 -3.52
CA SER A 159 -5.36 11.62 -2.58
C SER A 159 -4.92 11.38 -1.13
N LEU A 160 -3.73 10.81 -0.94
CA LEU A 160 -3.16 10.51 0.37
C LEU A 160 -2.32 11.65 0.96
N MET A 161 -1.97 12.66 0.16
CA MET A 161 -1.14 13.79 0.61
C MET A 161 -1.73 14.56 1.80
N PRO A 162 -3.05 14.83 1.89
CA PRO A 162 -3.63 15.45 3.07
C PRO A 162 -3.44 14.63 4.34
N ALA A 163 -3.61 13.30 4.28
CA ALA A 163 -3.35 12.43 5.42
C ALA A 163 -1.88 12.49 5.83
N ALA A 164 -0.96 12.51 4.86
CA ALA A 164 0.47 12.60 5.14
C ALA A 164 0.87 13.91 5.83
N VAL A 165 0.37 15.04 5.36
CA VAL A 165 0.82 16.37 5.82
C VAL A 165 -0.14 16.98 6.84
N ASN A 166 -1.45 17.09 6.49
CA ASN A 166 -2.41 17.78 7.36
C ASN A 166 -2.67 16.99 8.64
N ASP A 167 -2.98 15.69 8.51
CA ASP A 167 -3.41 14.91 9.67
C ASP A 167 -2.21 14.42 10.51
N ASN A 168 -1.11 14.02 9.87
CA ASN A 168 0.07 13.54 10.58
C ASN A 168 1.01 14.63 11.09
N VAL A 169 1.10 15.78 10.41
CA VAL A 169 2.04 16.86 10.78
C VAL A 169 1.32 18.03 11.43
N TYR A 170 0.37 18.66 10.74
CA TYR A 170 -0.25 19.88 11.22
C TYR A 170 -1.24 19.65 12.37
N LYS A 171 -1.97 18.53 12.34
CA LYS A 171 -2.95 18.13 13.38
C LYS A 171 -2.45 17.03 14.30
N SER A 172 -1.13 16.80 14.34
CA SER A 172 -0.56 15.84 15.30
C SER A 172 -1.01 16.15 16.73
N ALA A 173 -1.41 15.11 17.45
CA ALA A 173 -1.89 15.24 18.83
C ALA A 173 -0.79 15.62 19.83
N VAL A 174 0.48 15.47 19.46
CA VAL A 174 1.63 15.69 20.36
C VAL A 174 2.59 16.70 19.73
N GLY A 175 3.18 17.54 20.55
CA GLY A 175 4.10 18.60 20.12
C GLY A 175 3.41 19.85 19.55
N THR A 176 4.21 20.89 19.32
CA THR A 176 3.74 22.10 18.64
C THR A 176 3.83 21.95 17.12
N ILE A 177 3.08 22.73 16.36
CA ILE A 177 3.12 22.72 14.88
C ILE A 177 4.54 22.87 14.35
N SER A 178 5.32 23.81 14.93
CA SER A 178 6.71 24.03 14.51
C SER A 178 7.60 22.81 14.76
N GLN A 179 7.44 22.13 15.89
CA GLN A 179 8.15 20.90 16.22
C GLN A 179 7.79 19.79 15.24
N ASN A 180 6.52 19.65 14.92
CA ASN A 180 6.01 18.63 14.01
C ASN A 180 6.48 18.86 12.59
N ILE A 181 6.48 20.11 12.10
CA ILE A 181 7.05 20.46 10.80
C ILE A 181 8.55 20.15 10.77
N PHE A 182 9.29 20.52 11.83
CA PHE A 182 10.72 20.22 11.92
C PHE A 182 10.97 18.69 11.84
N LEU A 183 10.25 17.90 12.62
CA LEU A 183 10.37 16.44 12.62
C LEU A 183 10.05 15.85 11.23
N ALA A 184 8.98 16.31 10.59
CA ALA A 184 8.59 15.83 9.27
C ALA A 184 9.64 16.18 8.19
N VAL A 185 10.14 17.41 8.18
CA VAL A 185 11.20 17.83 7.25
C VAL A 185 12.50 17.06 7.50
N LEU A 186 12.87 16.88 8.78
CA LEU A 186 14.05 16.12 9.17
C LEU A 186 13.97 14.67 8.68
N THR A 187 12.88 13.98 8.95
CA THR A 187 12.71 12.57 8.56
C THR A 187 12.65 12.40 7.05
N GLY A 188 11.93 13.26 6.34
CA GLY A 188 11.92 13.28 4.90
C GLY A 188 13.32 13.51 4.30
N THR A 189 14.07 14.47 4.83
CA THR A 189 15.43 14.75 4.41
C THR A 189 16.35 13.56 4.65
N ILE A 190 16.29 12.92 5.81
CA ILE A 190 17.09 11.73 6.13
C ILE A 190 16.76 10.57 5.19
N MET A 191 15.48 10.36 4.88
CA MET A 191 15.06 9.33 3.90
C MET A 191 15.69 9.59 2.53
N ILE A 192 15.65 10.82 2.03
CA ILE A 192 16.25 11.21 0.74
C ILE A 192 17.78 11.01 0.78
N ILE A 193 18.46 11.51 1.81
CA ILE A 193 19.91 11.39 1.96
C ILE A 193 20.32 9.92 2.02
N SER A 194 19.62 9.09 2.81
CA SER A 194 19.89 7.65 2.93
C SER A 194 19.72 6.94 1.59
N SER A 195 18.70 7.29 0.83
CA SER A 195 18.45 6.74 -0.50
C SER A 195 19.56 7.13 -1.49
N ILE A 196 19.99 8.40 -1.50
CA ILE A 196 21.07 8.92 -2.37
C ILE A 196 22.41 8.30 -1.98
N LEU A 197 22.75 8.26 -0.71
CA LEU A 197 23.97 7.59 -0.22
C LEU A 197 23.97 6.12 -0.61
N GLY A 198 22.82 5.45 -0.46
CA GLY A 198 22.66 4.07 -0.87
C GLY A 198 22.84 3.85 -2.38
N SER A 199 22.63 4.86 -3.22
CA SER A 199 22.89 4.77 -4.65
C SER A 199 24.37 5.00 -5.02
N ARG A 200 25.12 5.73 -4.20
CA ARG A 200 26.53 6.09 -4.44
C ARG A 200 27.54 5.11 -3.84
N LEU A 201 27.18 4.42 -2.76
CA LEU A 201 28.07 3.50 -2.08
C LEU A 201 28.17 2.17 -2.83
N SER A 202 29.37 1.71 -3.16
CA SER A 202 29.63 0.46 -3.85
C SER A 202 29.43 -0.78 -2.93
N LYS A 203 29.85 -0.70 -1.66
CA LYS A 203 29.67 -1.73 -0.64
C LYS A 203 28.68 -1.23 0.42
N GLY A 204 27.66 -2.03 0.73
CA GLY A 204 26.63 -1.67 1.73
C GLY A 204 25.56 -0.68 1.29
N GLY A 205 25.75 0.06 0.19
CA GLY A 205 24.81 1.06 -0.29
C GLY A 205 23.40 0.52 -0.57
N ARG A 206 23.29 -0.76 -0.96
CA ARG A 206 22.01 -1.43 -1.14
C ARG A 206 21.18 -1.43 0.15
N LEU A 207 21.82 -1.76 1.29
CA LEU A 207 21.14 -1.80 2.59
C LEU A 207 20.64 -0.40 2.98
N PHE A 208 21.45 0.64 2.80
CA PHE A 208 21.05 2.04 3.06
C PHE A 208 19.84 2.47 2.23
N ARG A 209 19.78 2.09 0.96
CA ARG A 209 18.65 2.44 0.09
C ARG A 209 17.37 1.69 0.48
N VAL A 210 17.48 0.38 0.78
CA VAL A 210 16.33 -0.46 1.17
C VAL A 210 15.83 -0.07 2.56
N ALA A 211 16.74 0.26 3.48
CA ALA A 211 16.39 0.64 4.84
C ALA A 211 16.15 2.15 5.03
N SER A 212 16.10 2.96 3.96
CA SER A 212 16.01 4.43 4.05
C SER A 212 14.82 4.91 4.89
N VAL A 213 13.66 4.28 4.74
CA VAL A 213 12.46 4.56 5.54
C VAL A 213 12.70 4.27 7.02
N ILE A 214 13.23 3.09 7.33
CA ILE A 214 13.50 2.68 8.73
C ILE A 214 14.55 3.58 9.37
N ILE A 215 15.63 3.94 8.64
CA ILE A 215 16.65 4.88 9.11
C ILE A 215 16.02 6.23 9.45
N ALA A 216 15.16 6.74 8.57
CA ALA A 216 14.45 8.00 8.79
C ALA A 216 13.55 7.95 10.03
N LEU A 217 12.75 6.89 10.18
CA LEU A 217 11.87 6.71 11.33
C LEU A 217 12.63 6.59 12.64
N ILE A 218 13.68 5.77 12.68
CA ILE A 218 14.51 5.61 13.89
C ILE A 218 15.14 6.96 14.26
N THR A 219 15.78 7.64 13.31
CA THR A 219 16.44 8.92 13.58
C THR A 219 15.43 9.99 13.99
N GLY A 220 14.28 10.07 13.31
CA GLY A 220 13.20 10.99 13.68
C GLY A 220 12.63 10.71 15.07
N SER A 221 12.46 9.42 15.43
CA SER A 221 11.99 9.02 16.77
C SER A 221 13.01 9.34 17.87
N ILE A 222 14.32 9.17 17.59
CA ILE A 222 15.37 9.58 18.52
C ILE A 222 15.33 11.09 18.76
N VAL A 223 15.22 11.89 17.71
CA VAL A 223 15.11 13.35 17.84
C VAL A 223 13.82 13.74 18.59
N ALA A 224 12.69 13.10 18.27
CA ALA A 224 11.42 13.30 18.98
C ALA A 224 11.52 12.94 20.47
N SER A 225 12.32 11.94 20.83
CA SER A 225 12.61 11.60 22.24
C SER A 225 13.36 12.72 22.97
N PHE A 226 14.37 13.31 22.32
CA PHE A 226 15.08 14.48 22.90
C PHE A 226 14.18 15.72 23.02
N MET A 227 13.15 15.82 22.19
CA MET A 227 12.15 16.89 22.27
C MET A 227 11.04 16.61 23.30
N GLY A 228 11.05 15.46 23.99
CA GLY A 228 10.02 15.05 24.95
C GLY A 228 8.67 14.69 24.34
N ILE A 229 8.66 14.37 23.03
CA ILE A 229 7.43 14.05 22.27
C ILE A 229 7.18 12.53 22.24
N LEU A 230 8.21 11.70 22.37
CA LEU A 230 8.10 10.24 22.30
C LEU A 230 7.82 9.63 23.67
N ASP A 231 6.71 8.90 23.79
CA ASP A 231 6.36 8.11 24.98
C ASP A 231 6.49 6.61 24.69
N LEU A 232 7.39 5.94 25.42
CA LEU A 232 7.65 4.50 25.30
C LEU A 232 6.95 3.67 26.39
N SER A 233 6.08 4.25 27.20
CA SER A 233 5.40 3.56 28.30
C SER A 233 4.60 2.34 27.81
N SER A 234 3.92 2.46 26.69
CA SER A 234 3.15 1.37 26.06
C SER A 234 4.04 0.21 25.61
N VAL A 235 5.27 0.47 25.18
CA VAL A 235 6.26 -0.55 24.81
C VAL A 235 6.72 -1.34 26.03
N ALA A 236 6.93 -0.66 27.15
CA ALA A 236 7.34 -1.31 28.40
C ALA A 236 6.28 -2.32 28.87
N GLN A 237 4.99 -1.96 28.74
CA GLN A 237 3.84 -2.78 29.16
C GLN A 237 3.46 -3.86 28.15
N ALA A 238 3.86 -3.73 26.88
CA ALA A 238 3.52 -4.68 25.82
C ALA A 238 4.14 -6.06 26.08
N LYS A 239 3.36 -7.10 25.76
CA LYS A 239 3.84 -8.50 25.84
C LYS A 239 4.81 -8.77 24.70
N TRP A 240 5.78 -9.66 24.91
CA TRP A 240 6.67 -10.13 23.85
C TRP A 240 5.89 -10.86 22.75
N PHE A 241 4.94 -11.71 23.16
CA PHE A 241 4.05 -12.42 22.26
C PHE A 241 2.62 -11.93 22.47
N SER A 242 1.94 -11.58 21.39
CA SER A 242 0.57 -11.09 21.40
C SER A 242 -0.18 -11.63 20.17
N MET A 243 -1.45 -11.94 20.38
CA MET A 243 -2.32 -12.41 19.29
C MET A 243 -2.87 -11.23 18.49
N PRO A 244 -3.09 -11.39 17.19
CA PRO A 244 -3.74 -10.39 16.35
C PRO A 244 -5.23 -10.25 16.74
N GLN A 245 -5.88 -9.25 16.17
CA GLN A 245 -7.31 -9.09 16.24
C GLN A 245 -8.04 -10.26 15.58
N LEU A 246 -9.12 -10.75 16.17
CA LEU A 246 -9.86 -11.89 15.66
C LEU A 246 -11.35 -11.55 15.54
N LEU A 247 -11.95 -11.93 14.41
CA LEU A 247 -13.39 -11.89 14.20
C LEU A 247 -14.14 -12.66 15.30
N PHE A 248 -15.30 -12.16 15.72
CA PHE A 248 -16.18 -12.65 16.78
C PHE A 248 -15.62 -12.57 18.22
N LYS A 249 -14.33 -12.26 18.37
CA LYS A 249 -13.73 -12.05 19.68
C LYS A 249 -13.54 -10.55 19.97
N ASP A 250 -12.91 -9.84 19.06
CA ASP A 250 -12.51 -8.46 19.24
C ASP A 250 -13.41 -7.49 18.46
N PHE A 251 -14.07 -7.99 17.40
CA PHE A 251 -15.04 -7.26 16.58
C PHE A 251 -15.99 -8.25 15.87
N THR A 252 -17.10 -7.75 15.34
CA THR A 252 -18.08 -8.53 14.55
C THR A 252 -18.34 -7.83 13.22
N PHE A 253 -18.59 -8.59 12.17
CA PHE A 253 -19.02 -8.01 10.90
C PHE A 253 -20.42 -7.43 11.02
N THR A 254 -20.58 -6.21 10.52
CA THR A 254 -21.88 -5.62 10.20
C THR A 254 -21.96 -5.39 8.69
N PHE A 255 -23.08 -5.74 8.07
CA PHE A 255 -23.23 -5.66 6.63
C PHE A 255 -24.11 -4.49 6.25
N ASN A 256 -23.49 -3.45 5.67
CA ASN A 256 -24.16 -2.28 5.14
C ASN A 256 -24.03 -2.28 3.62
N PHE A 257 -25.15 -2.26 2.90
CA PHE A 257 -25.17 -2.35 1.45
C PHE A 257 -24.35 -1.23 0.77
N SER A 258 -24.46 0.01 1.25
CA SER A 258 -23.70 1.14 0.70
C SER A 258 -22.19 0.98 0.92
N ALA A 259 -21.78 0.45 2.08
CA ALA A 259 -20.38 0.14 2.38
C ALA A 259 -19.86 -0.98 1.46
N ILE A 260 -20.66 -2.02 1.24
CA ILE A 260 -20.30 -3.13 0.34
C ILE A 260 -20.09 -2.61 -1.08
N VAL A 261 -21.02 -1.82 -1.63
CA VAL A 261 -20.89 -1.25 -2.98
C VAL A 261 -19.65 -0.37 -3.09
N THR A 262 -19.38 0.46 -2.08
CA THR A 262 -18.17 1.29 -2.04
C THR A 262 -16.91 0.42 -2.06
N MET A 263 -16.84 -0.61 -1.20
CA MET A 263 -15.67 -1.50 -1.17
C MET A 263 -15.51 -2.31 -2.46
N LEU A 264 -16.59 -2.68 -3.15
CA LEU A 264 -16.48 -3.33 -4.46
C LEU A 264 -15.80 -2.43 -5.50
N ILE A 265 -16.12 -1.14 -5.53
CA ILE A 265 -15.45 -0.16 -6.39
C ILE A 265 -13.96 -0.06 -6.01
N ILE A 266 -13.66 0.01 -4.72
CA ILE A 266 -12.28 0.02 -4.22
C ILE A 266 -11.52 -1.23 -4.64
N TYR A 267 -12.14 -2.41 -4.60
CA TYR A 267 -11.51 -3.65 -5.05
C TYR A 267 -11.19 -3.68 -6.55
N VAL A 268 -12.03 -3.06 -7.39
CA VAL A 268 -11.70 -2.89 -8.82
C VAL A 268 -10.39 -2.09 -8.97
N VAL A 269 -10.24 -1.02 -8.21
CA VAL A 269 -9.03 -0.18 -8.20
C VAL A 269 -7.82 -0.93 -7.65
N LEU A 270 -8.01 -1.68 -6.56
CA LEU A 270 -6.98 -2.51 -5.94
C LEU A 270 -6.48 -3.60 -6.91
N LEU A 271 -7.37 -4.23 -7.66
CA LEU A 271 -7.01 -5.22 -8.67
C LEU A 271 -6.23 -4.60 -9.84
N ALA A 272 -6.50 -3.34 -10.19
CA ALA A 272 -5.71 -2.60 -11.17
C ALA A 272 -4.28 -2.35 -10.65
N GLU A 273 -4.14 -1.92 -9.39
CA GLU A 273 -2.83 -1.71 -8.73
C GLU A 273 -2.00 -2.98 -8.70
N THR A 274 -2.59 -4.07 -8.20
CA THR A 274 -1.87 -5.35 -8.07
C THR A 274 -1.48 -5.94 -9.42
N THR A 275 -2.30 -5.75 -10.46
CA THR A 275 -1.97 -6.15 -11.84
C THR A 275 -0.74 -5.40 -12.34
N GLY A 276 -0.63 -4.10 -12.05
CA GLY A 276 0.56 -3.30 -12.33
C GLY A 276 1.81 -3.86 -11.66
N THR A 277 1.69 -4.28 -10.41
CA THR A 277 2.77 -4.95 -9.67
C THR A 277 3.19 -6.28 -10.32
N TRP A 278 2.22 -7.11 -10.74
CA TRP A 278 2.51 -8.38 -11.41
C TRP A 278 3.23 -8.18 -12.74
N LEU A 279 2.81 -7.16 -13.51
CA LEU A 279 3.49 -6.77 -14.75
C LEU A 279 4.92 -6.31 -14.47
N ALA A 280 5.16 -5.52 -13.45
CA ALA A 280 6.50 -5.09 -13.07
C ALA A 280 7.40 -6.27 -12.70
N VAL A 281 6.90 -7.22 -11.90
CA VAL A 281 7.61 -8.46 -11.54
C VAL A 281 7.84 -9.33 -12.78
N SER A 282 6.84 -9.51 -13.63
CA SER A 282 6.94 -10.26 -14.89
C SER A 282 8.06 -9.72 -15.79
N ASN A 283 8.11 -8.39 -15.96
CA ASN A 283 9.11 -7.72 -16.77
C ASN A 283 10.54 -7.92 -16.23
N VAL A 284 10.70 -7.80 -14.90
CA VAL A 284 12.01 -7.95 -14.25
C VAL A 284 12.47 -9.41 -14.26
N THR A 285 11.57 -10.35 -14.00
CA THR A 285 11.88 -11.79 -13.94
C THR A 285 11.89 -12.46 -15.31
N LYS A 286 11.45 -11.74 -16.35
CA LYS A 286 11.24 -12.27 -17.72
C LYS A 286 10.31 -13.50 -17.74
N THR A 287 9.43 -13.60 -16.77
CA THR A 287 8.42 -14.67 -16.68
C THR A 287 7.13 -14.15 -17.32
N PRO A 288 6.65 -14.70 -18.44
CA PRO A 288 5.47 -14.17 -19.11
C PRO A 288 4.21 -14.31 -18.23
N LEU A 289 3.48 -13.21 -18.09
CA LEU A 289 2.24 -13.16 -17.34
C LEU A 289 1.08 -13.65 -18.23
N ASN A 290 0.83 -14.96 -18.22
CA ASN A 290 -0.27 -15.56 -18.97
C ASN A 290 -1.60 -15.51 -18.16
N LYS A 291 -2.70 -15.91 -18.80
CA LYS A 291 -4.04 -15.93 -18.21
C LYS A 291 -4.12 -16.74 -16.91
N ASP A 292 -3.41 -17.88 -16.86
CA ASP A 292 -3.42 -18.74 -15.68
C ASP A 292 -2.72 -18.09 -14.50
N TYR A 293 -1.60 -17.39 -14.72
CA TYR A 293 -0.94 -16.61 -13.68
C TYR A 293 -1.84 -15.49 -13.16
N ILE A 294 -2.51 -14.76 -14.06
CA ILE A 294 -3.44 -13.68 -13.69
C ILE A 294 -4.60 -14.23 -12.86
N ASN A 295 -5.29 -15.27 -13.33
CA ASN A 295 -6.44 -15.84 -12.60
C ASN A 295 -6.05 -16.37 -11.22
N ARG A 296 -4.94 -17.12 -11.13
CA ARG A 296 -4.41 -17.59 -9.84
C ARG A 296 -3.97 -16.42 -8.95
N GLY A 297 -3.43 -15.36 -9.55
CA GLY A 297 -3.08 -14.13 -8.86
C GLY A 297 -4.30 -13.48 -8.21
N VAL A 298 -5.41 -13.36 -8.94
CA VAL A 298 -6.68 -12.79 -8.41
C VAL A 298 -7.27 -13.64 -7.29
N ILE A 299 -7.25 -14.99 -7.44
CA ILE A 299 -7.68 -15.89 -6.37
C ILE A 299 -6.81 -15.64 -5.12
N GLY A 300 -5.48 -15.55 -5.30
CA GLY A 300 -4.55 -15.31 -4.19
C GLY A 300 -4.74 -13.97 -3.51
N GLU A 301 -5.00 -12.93 -4.29
CA GLU A 301 -5.32 -11.59 -3.81
C GLU A 301 -6.61 -11.61 -2.98
N GLY A 302 -7.68 -12.20 -3.52
CA GLY A 302 -8.95 -12.34 -2.83
C GLY A 302 -8.84 -13.13 -1.52
N LEU A 303 -8.15 -14.27 -1.52
CA LEU A 303 -7.90 -15.05 -0.31
C LEU A 303 -7.07 -14.29 0.71
N GLY A 304 -6.05 -13.55 0.27
CA GLY A 304 -5.26 -12.66 1.14
C GLY A 304 -6.12 -11.59 1.80
N CYS A 305 -7.02 -10.97 1.03
CA CYS A 305 -7.96 -9.97 1.52
C CYS A 305 -9.04 -10.57 2.44
N ILE A 306 -9.48 -11.83 2.22
CA ILE A 306 -10.36 -12.55 3.16
C ILE A 306 -9.64 -12.70 4.50
N VAL A 307 -8.40 -13.19 4.50
CA VAL A 307 -7.59 -13.32 5.73
C VAL A 307 -7.43 -11.96 6.42
N ALA A 308 -7.15 -10.89 5.65
CA ALA A 308 -7.05 -9.54 6.20
C ALA A 308 -8.34 -9.10 6.90
N SER A 309 -9.50 -9.30 6.27
CA SER A 309 -10.80 -8.95 6.86
C SER A 309 -11.11 -9.75 8.13
N LEU A 310 -10.78 -11.06 8.15
CA LEU A 310 -10.96 -11.93 9.33
C LEU A 310 -10.04 -11.53 10.50
N LEU A 311 -8.88 -10.99 10.22
CA LEU A 311 -7.94 -10.45 11.20
C LEU A 311 -8.20 -8.96 11.52
N GLY A 312 -9.29 -8.40 11.02
CA GLY A 312 -9.69 -7.02 11.29
C GLY A 312 -8.68 -5.99 10.77
N THR A 313 -8.10 -6.21 9.60
CA THR A 313 -7.17 -5.28 8.98
C THR A 313 -7.54 -4.94 7.53
N THR A 314 -6.86 -3.94 6.99
CA THR A 314 -7.11 -3.43 5.64
C THR A 314 -6.79 -4.46 4.56
N PRO A 315 -7.47 -4.42 3.39
CA PRO A 315 -7.14 -5.26 2.25
C PRO A 315 -5.66 -5.21 1.90
N VAL A 316 -5.12 -6.34 1.49
CA VAL A 316 -3.72 -6.49 1.07
C VAL A 316 -3.59 -6.46 -0.45
N THR A 317 -2.41 -6.08 -0.95
CA THR A 317 -2.08 -6.01 -2.37
C THR A 317 -0.61 -6.32 -2.61
N GLY A 318 -0.23 -6.61 -3.86
CA GLY A 318 1.15 -6.82 -4.25
C GLY A 318 1.96 -5.52 -4.19
N TYR A 319 3.16 -5.57 -3.61
CA TYR A 319 4.07 -4.41 -3.50
C TYR A 319 5.07 -4.36 -4.65
N SER A 320 4.99 -3.33 -5.48
CA SER A 320 5.87 -3.13 -6.64
C SER A 320 7.33 -2.85 -6.27
N SER A 321 7.62 -2.37 -5.05
CA SER A 321 8.98 -2.20 -4.53
C SER A 321 9.81 -3.50 -4.60
N ASN A 322 9.15 -4.65 -4.50
CA ASN A 322 9.79 -5.96 -4.61
C ASN A 322 10.40 -6.20 -5.99
N ALA A 323 9.76 -5.74 -7.08
CA ALA A 323 10.33 -5.82 -8.42
C ALA A 323 11.66 -5.05 -8.51
N GLY A 324 11.74 -3.88 -7.88
CA GLY A 324 12.98 -3.10 -7.78
C GLY A 324 14.10 -3.86 -7.06
N ILE A 325 13.78 -4.54 -5.96
CA ILE A 325 14.77 -5.34 -5.22
C ILE A 325 15.24 -6.52 -6.05
N ILE A 326 14.33 -7.23 -6.72
CA ILE A 326 14.67 -8.33 -7.63
C ILE A 326 15.62 -7.83 -8.74
N ALA A 327 15.30 -6.69 -9.36
CA ALA A 327 16.14 -6.10 -10.42
C ALA A 327 17.56 -5.78 -9.93
N ILE A 328 17.70 -5.35 -8.67
CA ILE A 328 19.00 -5.00 -8.08
C ILE A 328 19.77 -6.25 -7.62
N THR A 329 19.07 -7.23 -7.04
CA THR A 329 19.69 -8.43 -6.47
C THR A 329 19.98 -9.50 -7.52
N GLY A 330 19.17 -9.54 -8.58
CA GLY A 330 19.17 -10.64 -9.55
C GLY A 330 18.54 -11.92 -9.00
N ILE A 331 17.88 -11.88 -7.84
CA ILE A 331 17.31 -13.06 -7.16
C ILE A 331 15.79 -12.97 -7.17
N ALA A 332 15.16 -13.88 -7.90
CA ALA A 332 13.71 -13.96 -8.09
C ALA A 332 13.09 -15.23 -7.45
N SER A 333 13.81 -15.94 -6.59
CA SER A 333 13.34 -17.18 -6.01
C SER A 333 12.10 -16.99 -5.13
N ARG A 334 11.05 -17.78 -5.37
CA ARG A 334 9.81 -17.80 -4.55
C ARG A 334 10.08 -18.14 -3.08
N ARG A 335 11.13 -18.94 -2.78
CA ARG A 335 11.50 -19.28 -1.40
C ARG A 335 11.83 -18.05 -0.57
N VAL A 336 12.42 -17.02 -1.19
CA VAL A 336 12.70 -15.74 -0.52
C VAL A 336 11.41 -15.06 -0.06
N PHE A 337 10.37 -15.10 -0.89
CA PHE A 337 9.08 -14.49 -0.56
C PHE A 337 8.27 -15.31 0.45
N ILE A 338 8.36 -16.65 0.40
CA ILE A 338 7.79 -17.51 1.44
C ILE A 338 8.47 -17.24 2.79
N ALA A 339 9.81 -17.10 2.80
CA ALA A 339 10.56 -16.74 4.02
C ALA A 339 10.18 -15.33 4.52
N ALA A 340 10.02 -14.35 3.61
CA ALA A 340 9.51 -13.01 3.95
C ALA A 340 8.13 -13.08 4.59
N GLY A 341 7.21 -13.89 4.04
CA GLY A 341 5.88 -14.12 4.63
C GLY A 341 5.95 -14.71 6.04
N GLY A 342 6.85 -15.67 6.26
CA GLY A 342 7.12 -16.19 7.60
C GLY A 342 7.65 -15.13 8.58
N LEU A 343 8.57 -14.27 8.12
CA LEU A 343 9.07 -13.15 8.91
C LEU A 343 7.97 -12.13 9.25
N PHE A 344 7.08 -11.81 8.30
CA PHE A 344 5.94 -10.95 8.57
C PHE A 344 5.06 -11.51 9.69
N ILE A 345 4.76 -12.82 9.67
CA ILE A 345 3.98 -13.47 10.73
C ILE A 345 4.70 -13.37 12.08
N VAL A 346 6.00 -13.64 12.12
CA VAL A 346 6.81 -13.52 13.34
C VAL A 346 6.79 -12.08 13.88
N PHE A 347 6.90 -11.08 12.99
CA PHE A 347 6.83 -9.66 13.38
C PHE A 347 5.44 -9.29 13.91
N GLY A 348 4.38 -9.76 13.25
CA GLY A 348 3.01 -9.54 13.68
C GLY A 348 2.67 -10.20 15.02
N LEU A 349 3.31 -11.30 15.38
CA LEU A 349 3.16 -11.93 16.70
C LEU A 349 3.96 -11.23 17.81
N SER A 350 4.83 -10.28 17.48
CA SER A 350 5.60 -9.50 18.44
C SER A 350 4.81 -8.28 18.92
N GLY A 351 4.22 -8.37 20.11
CA GLY A 351 3.49 -7.25 20.71
C GLY A 351 4.41 -6.05 21.00
N LYS A 352 5.66 -6.29 21.41
CA LYS A 352 6.64 -5.21 21.64
C LYS A 352 6.99 -4.45 20.38
N LEU A 353 7.17 -5.14 19.25
CA LEU A 353 7.49 -4.50 17.98
C LEU A 353 6.34 -3.63 17.49
N SER A 354 5.12 -4.15 17.56
CA SER A 354 3.93 -3.41 17.13
C SER A 354 3.63 -2.21 18.04
N ALA A 355 3.83 -2.37 19.36
CA ALA A 355 3.76 -1.26 20.29
C ALA A 355 4.84 -0.20 19.98
N LEU A 356 6.07 -0.61 19.68
CA LEU A 356 7.12 0.32 19.30
C LEU A 356 6.76 1.12 18.04
N ILE A 357 6.21 0.46 17.01
CA ILE A 357 5.77 1.14 15.79
C ILE A 357 4.62 2.11 16.09
N SER A 358 3.66 1.73 16.96
CA SER A 358 2.52 2.59 17.32
C SER A 358 2.90 3.81 18.17
N THR A 359 4.08 3.82 18.79
CA THR A 359 4.59 4.97 19.55
C THR A 359 5.35 5.98 18.70
N ILE A 360 5.69 5.66 17.45
CA ILE A 360 6.35 6.61 16.56
C ILE A 360 5.46 7.86 16.40
N PRO A 361 5.97 9.08 16.70
CA PRO A 361 5.17 10.28 16.57
C PRO A 361 4.63 10.45 15.14
N SER A 362 3.36 10.85 15.03
CA SER A 362 2.71 10.99 13.72
C SER A 362 3.46 11.92 12.77
N ALA A 363 4.08 12.99 13.29
CA ALA A 363 4.88 13.92 12.50
C ALA A 363 6.12 13.26 11.87
N VAL A 364 6.75 12.31 12.57
CA VAL A 364 7.88 11.51 12.05
C VAL A 364 7.41 10.63 10.88
N ILE A 365 6.26 9.97 11.05
CA ILE A 365 5.64 9.16 9.99
C ILE A 365 5.19 10.05 8.83
N GLY A 366 4.59 11.21 9.11
CA GLY A 366 4.08 12.15 8.12
C GLY A 366 5.15 12.60 7.12
N GLY A 367 6.37 12.88 7.58
CA GLY A 367 7.48 13.25 6.70
C GLY A 367 7.89 12.13 5.72
N VAL A 368 7.95 10.91 6.20
CA VAL A 368 8.22 9.72 5.36
C VAL A 368 7.04 9.46 4.42
N PHE A 369 5.82 9.49 4.94
CA PHE A 369 4.62 9.18 4.19
C PHE A 369 4.37 10.18 3.05
N ALA A 370 4.65 11.46 3.24
CA ALA A 370 4.56 12.45 2.17
C ALA A 370 5.48 12.10 0.98
N LEU A 371 6.70 11.62 1.25
CA LEU A 371 7.60 11.15 0.21
C LEU A 371 7.10 9.87 -0.46
N VAL A 372 6.53 8.93 0.30
CA VAL A 372 5.92 7.70 -0.25
C VAL A 372 4.76 8.06 -1.17
N CYS A 373 3.88 9.00 -0.79
CA CYS A 373 2.81 9.51 -1.66
C CYS A 373 3.38 10.07 -2.98
N GLY A 374 4.46 10.83 -2.91
CA GLY A 374 5.16 11.34 -4.10
C GLY A 374 5.71 10.22 -4.99
N VAL A 375 6.29 9.19 -4.40
CA VAL A 375 6.81 8.02 -5.14
C VAL A 375 5.68 7.23 -5.80
N ILE A 376 4.54 7.04 -5.11
CA ILE A 376 3.35 6.40 -5.68
C ILE A 376 2.85 7.21 -6.88
N ALA A 377 2.68 8.53 -6.75
CA ALA A 377 2.26 9.38 -7.84
C ALA A 377 3.22 9.28 -9.04
N MET A 378 4.52 9.36 -8.80
CA MET A 378 5.52 9.23 -9.87
C MET A 378 5.52 7.87 -10.54
N SER A 379 5.19 6.79 -9.82
CA SER A 379 5.02 5.46 -10.42
C SER A 379 3.85 5.43 -11.40
N GLY A 380 2.72 6.04 -11.03
CA GLY A 380 1.58 6.24 -11.95
C GLY A 380 1.97 7.07 -13.18
N PHE A 381 2.69 8.17 -12.97
CA PHE A 381 3.17 9.02 -14.05
C PHE A 381 4.10 8.29 -15.03
N GLN A 382 4.95 7.41 -14.53
CA GLN A 382 5.82 6.58 -15.39
C GLN A 382 5.03 5.66 -16.31
N ILE A 383 3.90 5.12 -15.87
CA ILE A 383 3.00 4.32 -16.70
C ILE A 383 2.32 5.20 -17.74
N ILE A 384 1.80 6.37 -17.35
CA ILE A 384 1.17 7.35 -18.25
C ILE A 384 2.14 7.76 -19.37
N LYS A 385 3.39 8.05 -19.03
CA LYS A 385 4.44 8.45 -20.00
C LYS A 385 4.70 7.42 -21.10
N GLN A 386 4.40 6.17 -20.87
CA GLN A 386 4.60 5.11 -21.87
C GLN A 386 3.47 5.03 -22.90
N THR A 387 2.38 5.76 -22.69
CA THR A 387 1.20 5.82 -23.56
C THR A 387 1.28 7.06 -24.44
N GLN A 388 0.82 6.95 -25.69
CA GLN A 388 0.61 8.14 -26.53
C GLN A 388 -0.55 8.95 -25.95
N ILE A 389 -0.32 10.24 -25.77
CA ILE A 389 -1.33 11.14 -25.13
C ILE A 389 -1.96 11.96 -26.23
N GLY A 390 -3.17 11.57 -26.66
CA GLY A 390 -4.05 12.34 -27.50
C GLY A 390 -5.03 13.18 -26.68
N GLN A 391 -6.06 13.73 -27.32
CA GLN A 391 -7.06 14.56 -26.65
C GLN A 391 -7.90 13.76 -25.63
N LYS A 392 -8.24 12.53 -25.97
CA LYS A 392 -8.95 11.61 -25.08
C LYS A 392 -8.15 11.34 -23.80
N GLU A 393 -6.88 10.95 -23.94
CA GLU A 393 -6.01 10.63 -22.82
C GLU A 393 -5.79 11.84 -21.91
N MET A 394 -5.73 13.05 -22.47
CA MET A 394 -5.67 14.28 -21.66
C MET A 394 -6.86 14.39 -20.69
N TYR A 395 -8.09 14.11 -21.15
CA TYR A 395 -9.27 14.13 -20.28
C TYR A 395 -9.29 12.97 -19.28
N VAL A 396 -8.87 11.77 -19.71
CA VAL A 396 -8.78 10.60 -18.83
C VAL A 396 -7.80 10.83 -17.68
N ILE A 397 -6.78 11.67 -17.87
CA ILE A 397 -5.80 12.02 -16.84
C ILE A 397 -6.29 13.23 -16.02
N SER A 398 -6.67 14.33 -16.69
CA SER A 398 -6.89 15.61 -16.01
C SER A 398 -8.15 15.64 -15.15
N ILE A 399 -9.26 15.07 -15.63
CA ILE A 399 -10.54 15.11 -14.89
C ILE A 399 -10.47 14.33 -13.56
N PRO A 400 -9.94 13.11 -13.49
CA PRO A 400 -9.73 12.43 -12.22
C PRO A 400 -8.88 13.21 -11.22
N ILE A 401 -7.81 13.87 -11.68
CA ILE A 401 -6.97 14.73 -10.83
C ILE A 401 -7.75 15.91 -10.28
N LEU A 402 -8.52 16.59 -11.12
CA LEU A 402 -9.38 17.71 -10.71
C LEU A 402 -10.43 17.26 -9.69
N LEU A 403 -11.05 16.09 -9.91
CA LEU A 403 -12.04 15.54 -8.97
C LEU A 403 -11.43 15.24 -7.61
N ILE A 404 -10.20 14.70 -7.53
CA ILE A 404 -9.52 14.50 -6.25
C ILE A 404 -9.35 15.83 -5.53
N ILE A 405 -8.81 16.83 -6.21
CA ILE A 405 -8.57 18.16 -5.61
C ILE A 405 -9.91 18.75 -5.15
N ALA A 406 -10.95 18.69 -5.97
CA ALA A 406 -12.27 19.20 -5.62
C ALA A 406 -12.85 18.51 -4.36
N LEU A 407 -12.73 17.17 -4.27
CA LEU A 407 -13.23 16.41 -3.13
C LEU A 407 -12.43 16.67 -1.84
N LEU A 408 -11.14 16.91 -1.95
CA LEU A 408 -10.30 17.24 -0.79
C LEU A 408 -10.66 18.60 -0.15
N TYR A 409 -11.21 19.52 -0.94
CA TYR A 409 -11.68 20.82 -0.49
C TYR A 409 -13.18 20.87 -0.20
N LEU A 410 -13.90 19.74 -0.37
CA LEU A 410 -15.33 19.68 -0.10
C LEU A 410 -15.61 19.91 1.40
N PRO A 411 -16.52 20.86 1.77
CA PRO A 411 -16.85 21.09 3.16
C PRO A 411 -17.38 19.83 3.85
N LYS A 412 -16.89 19.53 5.05
CA LYS A 412 -17.29 18.32 5.78
C LYS A 412 -18.78 18.27 6.09
N ASP A 413 -19.38 19.41 6.42
CA ASP A 413 -20.81 19.50 6.72
C ASP A 413 -21.66 19.14 5.49
N TYR A 414 -21.23 19.60 4.31
CA TYR A 414 -21.88 19.20 3.05
C TYR A 414 -21.73 17.72 2.79
N LEU A 415 -20.53 17.16 2.99
CA LEU A 415 -20.29 15.74 2.81
C LEU A 415 -21.19 14.89 3.73
N MET A 416 -21.36 15.31 4.99
CA MET A 416 -22.25 14.62 5.95
C MET A 416 -23.73 14.74 5.61
N SER A 417 -24.15 15.74 4.84
CA SER A 417 -25.54 15.92 4.40
C SER A 417 -25.94 15.03 3.23
N LEU A 418 -24.97 14.39 2.56
CA LEU A 418 -25.22 13.56 1.40
C LEU A 418 -25.84 12.19 1.79
N PRO A 419 -26.63 11.58 0.89
CA PRO A 419 -27.10 10.21 1.07
C PRO A 419 -25.92 9.25 1.33
N THR A 420 -26.11 8.28 2.20
CA THR A 420 -25.06 7.40 2.75
C THR A 420 -24.12 6.82 1.67
N MET A 421 -24.64 6.35 0.56
CA MET A 421 -23.81 5.77 -0.51
C MET A 421 -22.93 6.84 -1.20
N ILE A 422 -23.47 8.03 -1.42
CA ILE A 422 -22.72 9.14 -2.02
C ILE A 422 -21.67 9.65 -1.03
N HIS A 423 -22.02 9.73 0.26
CA HIS A 423 -21.11 10.08 1.34
C HIS A 423 -19.89 9.13 1.32
N TYR A 424 -20.09 7.82 1.30
CA TYR A 424 -18.98 6.85 1.30
C TYR A 424 -18.09 6.99 0.06
N LEU A 425 -18.68 7.15 -1.11
CA LEU A 425 -17.93 7.33 -2.34
C LEU A 425 -17.11 8.63 -2.33
N PHE A 426 -17.72 9.75 -1.88
CA PHE A 426 -17.05 11.06 -1.81
C PHE A 426 -16.03 11.13 -0.67
N SER A 427 -16.19 10.30 0.39
CA SER A 427 -15.17 10.13 1.42
C SER A 427 -13.92 9.40 0.91
N SER A 428 -14.00 8.79 -0.28
CA SER A 428 -12.88 8.15 -0.97
C SER A 428 -12.62 8.84 -2.31
N PRO A 429 -11.84 9.94 -2.35
CA PRO A 429 -11.54 10.66 -3.59
C PRO A 429 -10.99 9.75 -4.69
N ILE A 430 -10.24 8.71 -4.31
CA ILE A 430 -9.69 7.75 -5.25
C ILE A 430 -10.77 6.89 -5.92
N ALA A 431 -11.86 6.55 -5.22
CA ALA A 431 -12.98 5.81 -5.82
C ALA A 431 -13.62 6.63 -6.94
N ILE A 432 -13.92 7.89 -6.69
CA ILE A 432 -14.51 8.81 -7.67
C ILE A 432 -13.57 9.04 -8.86
N ALA A 433 -12.29 9.30 -8.59
CA ALA A 433 -11.28 9.48 -9.64
C ALA A 433 -11.15 8.24 -10.53
N SER A 434 -11.21 7.04 -9.94
CA SER A 434 -11.11 5.78 -10.68
C SER A 434 -12.34 5.53 -11.54
N ILE A 435 -13.54 5.77 -11.00
CA ILE A 435 -14.78 5.70 -11.76
C ILE A 435 -14.72 6.66 -12.95
N ALA A 436 -14.28 7.90 -12.72
CA ALA A 436 -14.16 8.92 -13.76
C ALA A 436 -13.15 8.50 -14.84
N ALA A 437 -11.97 8.01 -14.46
CA ALA A 437 -10.95 7.55 -15.42
C ALA A 437 -11.47 6.41 -16.29
N ILE A 438 -12.13 5.41 -15.69
CA ILE A 438 -12.72 4.28 -16.41
C ILE A 438 -13.84 4.74 -17.34
N ALA A 439 -14.77 5.56 -16.82
CA ALA A 439 -15.91 6.04 -17.58
C ALA A 439 -15.47 6.90 -18.77
N LEU A 440 -14.58 7.87 -18.57
CA LEU A 440 -14.06 8.72 -19.62
C LEU A 440 -13.32 7.91 -20.69
N ASN A 441 -12.53 6.93 -20.29
CA ASN A 441 -11.84 6.08 -21.26
C ASN A 441 -12.81 5.28 -22.14
N LYS A 442 -14.00 4.94 -21.64
CA LYS A 442 -15.02 4.21 -22.39
C LYS A 442 -15.92 5.11 -23.22
N LEU A 443 -16.27 6.30 -22.71
CA LEU A 443 -17.24 7.20 -23.31
C LEU A 443 -16.63 8.12 -24.38
N LEU A 444 -15.36 8.50 -24.20
CA LEU A 444 -14.70 9.37 -25.17
C LEU A 444 -14.25 8.56 -26.39
N PRO A 445 -14.49 9.09 -27.61
CA PRO A 445 -13.99 8.46 -28.84
C PRO A 445 -12.45 8.38 -28.83
N ALA A 446 -11.90 7.38 -29.48
CA ALA A 446 -10.48 7.38 -29.81
C ALA A 446 -10.23 8.41 -30.92
N ASP A 447 -9.12 9.15 -30.82
CA ASP A 447 -8.66 10.09 -31.86
C ASP A 447 -8.27 9.35 -33.14
#